data_3f0719904db5bd642ca5f12caf277799
#
_entry.id   3f0719904db5bd642ca5f12caf277799
#
_cell.length_a   1.000
_cell.length_b   1.000
_cell.length_c   1.000
_cell.angle_alpha   90.00
_cell.angle_beta   90.00
_cell.angle_gamma   90.00
#
_symmetry.space_group_name_H-M   'P 1'
#
loop_
_entity.id
_entity.type
_entity.pdbx_description
1 polymer ?
#
loop_
_entity_poly.entity_id
_entity_poly.type
_entity_poly.pdbx_seq_one_letter_code
_entity_poly.pdbx_strand_id
1 'polypeptide(L)'
;MPSLRIEGYVIVSADSMLADARNVMPDELKFEGDKAFFTAALDRADLILHGRNSYEDQPNSPRRRRVVLTREVDAIAPDPANPNATRWNPAGATFEAVCAQAGVRDGTVAIIGGPGVFGMFMDRYDVFWLSVAPHVHLPGGEPCFPGVPDRSPQDILAAHGLRAGEVQTLDAVHDVTVTPWRRSA
;
A
#
# COMPACT_ATOMS: atom_id res chain seq x y z
N MET A 1 -3.32 -5.61 25.13
CA MET A 1 -2.03 -5.70 24.43
C MET A 1 -2.00 -4.71 23.28
N PRO A 2 -0.99 -3.90 23.16
CA PRO A 2 -0.81 -3.07 21.97
C PRO A 2 -0.77 -3.97 20.74
N SER A 3 -1.55 -3.65 19.72
CA SER A 3 -1.55 -4.39 18.48
C SER A 3 -1.59 -3.46 17.29
N LEU A 4 -0.73 -3.72 16.32
CA LEU A 4 -0.73 -3.01 15.05
C LEU A 4 -1.69 -3.72 14.09
N ARG A 5 -2.62 -2.96 13.52
CA ARG A 5 -3.48 -3.38 12.43
C ARG A 5 -2.81 -3.00 11.11
N ILE A 6 -2.56 -3.97 10.26
CA ILE A 6 -1.84 -3.75 9.00
C ILE A 6 -2.82 -3.81 7.83
N GLU A 7 -2.92 -2.71 7.11
CA GLU A 7 -3.80 -2.58 5.95
C GLU A 7 -2.99 -2.17 4.71
N GLY A 8 -3.22 -2.87 3.60
CA GLY A 8 -2.62 -2.53 2.31
C GLY A 8 -3.62 -1.85 1.39
N TYR A 9 -3.12 -1.00 0.49
CA TYR A 9 -3.94 -0.23 -0.46
C TYR A 9 -3.24 -0.18 -1.81
N VAL A 10 -3.94 -0.59 -2.87
CA VAL A 10 -3.48 -0.41 -4.25
C VAL A 10 -4.67 -0.30 -5.20
N ILE A 11 -4.52 0.52 -6.24
CA ILE A 11 -5.37 0.46 -7.43
C ILE A 11 -4.57 -0.13 -8.57
N VAL A 12 -5.19 -1.04 -9.32
CA VAL A 12 -4.58 -1.72 -10.46
C VAL A 12 -5.43 -1.62 -11.71
N SER A 13 -4.75 -1.70 -12.86
CA SER A 13 -5.38 -1.88 -14.17
C SER A 13 -6.02 -3.27 -14.30
N ALA A 14 -6.72 -3.51 -15.41
CA ALA A 14 -7.31 -4.81 -15.73
C ALA A 14 -6.27 -5.94 -15.82
N ASP A 15 -5.06 -5.62 -16.26
CA ASP A 15 -3.90 -6.52 -16.33
C ASP A 15 -3.03 -6.51 -15.06
N SER A 16 -3.55 -5.96 -13.96
CA SER A 16 -2.98 -6.01 -12.61
C SER A 16 -1.68 -5.21 -12.40
N MET A 17 -1.55 -4.13 -13.15
CA MET A 17 -0.42 -3.20 -13.05
C MET A 17 -0.78 -1.98 -12.20
N LEU A 18 0.15 -1.51 -11.40
CA LEU A 18 -0.01 -0.30 -10.58
C LEU A 18 0.64 0.94 -11.21
N ALA A 19 1.46 0.75 -12.21
CA ALA A 19 2.14 1.81 -12.95
C ALA A 19 2.37 1.37 -14.39
N ASP A 20 2.68 2.33 -15.27
CA ASP A 20 3.03 2.07 -16.66
C ASP A 20 4.45 1.51 -16.82
N ALA A 21 4.87 1.26 -18.07
CA ALA A 21 6.20 0.73 -18.36
C ALA A 21 7.37 1.67 -17.97
N ARG A 22 7.06 2.91 -17.61
CA ARG A 22 8.04 3.89 -17.10
C ARG A 22 8.02 4.00 -15.58
N ASN A 23 7.31 3.12 -14.90
CA ASN A 23 7.07 3.14 -13.45
C ASN A 23 6.38 4.42 -12.96
N VAL A 24 5.49 4.97 -13.78
CA VAL A 24 4.68 6.14 -13.45
C VAL A 24 3.22 5.73 -13.41
N MET A 25 2.48 6.18 -12.40
CA MET A 25 1.03 6.01 -12.34
C MET A 25 0.40 6.92 -13.39
N PRO A 26 -0.18 6.36 -14.47
CA PRO A 26 -0.71 7.17 -15.56
C PRO A 26 -2.04 7.83 -15.15
N ASP A 27 -2.41 8.90 -15.86
CA ASP A 27 -3.64 9.63 -15.56
C ASP A 27 -4.90 8.77 -15.75
N GLU A 28 -4.88 7.81 -16.67
CA GLU A 28 -6.00 6.88 -16.88
C GLU A 28 -6.25 5.93 -15.70
N LEU A 29 -5.32 5.84 -14.76
CA LEU A 29 -5.50 5.06 -13.51
C LEU A 29 -5.89 5.94 -12.31
N LYS A 30 -6.07 7.23 -12.52
CA LYS A 30 -6.46 8.21 -11.48
C LYS A 30 -7.95 8.50 -11.56
N PHE A 31 -8.69 8.11 -10.53
CA PHE A 31 -10.14 8.30 -10.41
C PHE A 31 -10.45 9.06 -9.12
N GLU A 32 -11.35 10.03 -9.20
CA GLU A 32 -11.71 10.86 -8.03
C GLU A 32 -12.28 10.02 -6.86
N GLY A 33 -13.10 9.00 -7.17
CA GLY A 33 -13.66 8.11 -6.16
C GLY A 33 -12.59 7.26 -5.45
N ASP A 34 -11.60 6.75 -6.18
CA ASP A 34 -10.47 6.04 -5.60
C ASP A 34 -9.57 6.98 -4.78
N LYS A 35 -9.30 8.16 -5.31
CA LYS A 35 -8.53 9.19 -4.62
C LYS A 35 -9.18 9.59 -3.30
N ALA A 36 -10.49 9.80 -3.29
CA ALA A 36 -11.22 10.13 -2.07
C ALA A 36 -11.18 8.98 -1.05
N PHE A 37 -11.37 7.75 -1.50
CA PHE A 37 -11.25 6.55 -0.67
C PHE A 37 -9.85 6.42 -0.04
N PHE A 38 -8.82 6.56 -0.86
CA PHE A 38 -7.42 6.45 -0.44
C PHE A 38 -7.03 7.57 0.53
N THR A 39 -7.38 8.81 0.21
CA THR A 39 -7.12 9.98 1.08
C THR A 39 -7.76 9.80 2.46
N ALA A 40 -9.02 9.38 2.51
CA ALA A 40 -9.72 9.14 3.77
C ALA A 40 -9.09 8.00 4.58
N ALA A 41 -8.62 6.95 3.91
CA ALA A 41 -7.91 5.85 4.56
C ALA A 41 -6.59 6.30 5.18
N LEU A 42 -5.80 7.08 4.44
CA LEU A 42 -4.51 7.59 4.93
C LEU A 42 -4.67 8.61 6.05
N ASP A 43 -5.72 9.43 6.02
CA ASP A 43 -6.01 10.38 7.09
C ASP A 43 -6.41 9.70 8.41
N ARG A 44 -6.95 8.46 8.33
CA ARG A 44 -7.28 7.65 9.51
C ARG A 44 -6.12 6.78 10.01
N ALA A 45 -5.13 6.52 9.18
CA ALA A 45 -4.00 5.70 9.56
C ALA A 45 -3.09 6.42 10.58
N ASP A 46 -2.57 5.67 11.54
CA ASP A 46 -1.63 6.18 12.54
C ASP A 46 -0.22 6.26 11.97
N LEU A 47 0.09 5.43 10.99
CA LEU A 47 1.38 5.36 10.33
C LEU A 47 1.20 4.94 8.87
N ILE A 48 1.93 5.58 7.97
CA ILE A 48 2.03 5.19 6.56
C ILE A 48 3.38 4.57 6.32
N LEU A 49 3.43 3.45 5.59
CA LEU A 49 4.65 2.75 5.27
C LEU A 49 4.75 2.51 3.77
N HIS A 50 5.87 2.90 3.17
CA HIS A 50 6.10 2.74 1.74
C HIS A 50 7.60 2.64 1.40
N GLY A 51 7.89 2.20 0.18
CA GLY A 51 9.22 2.28 -0.40
C GLY A 51 9.56 3.70 -0.90
N ARG A 52 10.80 3.92 -1.28
CA ARG A 52 11.29 5.26 -1.69
C ARG A 52 10.50 5.90 -2.83
N ASN A 53 9.96 5.10 -3.75
CA ASN A 53 9.29 5.56 -4.97
C ASN A 53 7.76 5.60 -4.85
N SER A 54 7.22 5.38 -3.67
CA SER A 54 5.76 5.25 -3.44
C SER A 54 5.19 6.34 -2.53
N TYR A 55 5.83 7.50 -2.51
CA TYR A 55 5.33 8.66 -1.78
C TYR A 55 4.01 9.15 -2.39
N GLU A 56 2.97 9.29 -1.57
CA GLU A 56 1.73 9.90 -2.00
C GLU A 56 1.83 11.42 -1.96
N ASP A 57 1.53 12.08 -3.07
CA ASP A 57 1.55 13.53 -3.17
C ASP A 57 0.14 14.11 -2.97
N GLN A 58 -0.25 14.23 -1.71
CA GLN A 58 -1.53 14.78 -1.28
C GLN A 58 -1.32 15.98 -0.35
N PRO A 59 -2.30 16.91 -0.24
CA PRO A 59 -2.14 18.10 0.61
C PRO A 59 -1.76 17.81 2.06
N ASN A 60 -2.20 16.67 2.63
CA ASN A 60 -1.91 16.26 3.99
C ASN A 60 -0.62 15.44 4.14
N SER A 61 0.04 15.07 3.03
CA SER A 61 1.25 14.23 3.06
C SER A 61 2.33 14.72 4.02
N PRO A 62 2.66 16.03 4.09
CA PRO A 62 3.68 16.53 5.00
C PRO A 62 3.35 16.35 6.49
N ARG A 63 2.07 16.21 6.84
CA ARG A 63 1.61 16.06 8.22
C ARG A 63 1.53 14.61 8.67
N ARG A 64 1.52 13.68 7.71
CA ARG A 64 1.35 12.24 8.01
C ARG A 64 2.66 11.65 8.51
N ARG A 65 2.57 10.90 9.58
CA ARG A 65 3.69 10.11 10.08
C ARG A 65 3.94 8.94 9.14
N ARG A 66 5.20 8.73 8.77
CA ARG A 66 5.55 7.70 7.81
C ARG A 66 6.85 6.98 8.12
N VAL A 67 6.94 5.75 7.64
CA VAL A 67 8.17 4.96 7.56
C VAL A 67 8.48 4.75 6.08
N VAL A 68 9.71 5.08 5.68
CA VAL A 68 10.19 4.89 4.32
C VAL A 68 11.25 3.79 4.31
N LEU A 69 10.98 2.71 3.58
CA LEU A 69 11.95 1.63 3.40
C LEU A 69 13.08 2.08 2.50
N THR A 70 14.32 1.85 2.97
CA THR A 70 15.53 2.18 2.22
C THR A 70 16.71 1.34 2.70
N ARG A 71 17.67 1.09 1.82
CA ARG A 71 18.95 0.46 2.15
C ARG A 71 20.04 1.48 2.49
N GLU A 72 19.72 2.77 2.45
CA GLU A 72 20.67 3.86 2.68
C GLU A 72 20.99 4.08 4.17
N VAL A 73 20.30 3.39 5.07
CA VAL A 73 20.54 3.40 6.50
C VAL A 73 20.82 1.99 7.00
N ASP A 74 21.58 1.84 8.08
CA ASP A 74 21.92 0.52 8.62
C ASP A 74 20.71 -0.18 9.25
N ALA A 75 19.86 0.58 9.94
CA ALA A 75 18.67 0.04 10.61
C ALA A 75 17.51 1.06 10.57
N ILE A 76 17.54 2.04 11.47
CA ILE A 76 16.52 3.08 11.61
C ILE A 76 17.23 4.42 11.75
N ALA A 77 16.75 5.41 10.99
CA ALA A 77 17.26 6.78 11.07
C ALA A 77 16.14 7.81 10.83
N PRO A 78 16.25 9.03 11.38
CA PRO A 78 15.34 10.11 10.98
C PRO A 78 15.58 10.49 9.52
N ASP A 79 14.53 10.95 8.85
CA ASP A 79 14.67 11.55 7.53
C ASP A 79 15.07 13.04 7.68
N PRO A 80 16.22 13.47 7.15
CA PRO A 80 16.67 14.86 7.30
C PRO A 80 15.78 15.86 6.56
N ALA A 81 15.01 15.41 5.57
CA ALA A 81 14.14 16.25 4.75
C ALA A 81 12.69 16.32 5.27
N ASN A 82 12.29 15.38 6.13
CA ASN A 82 10.91 15.32 6.63
C ASN A 82 10.90 14.88 8.11
N PRO A 83 10.57 15.78 9.07
CA PRO A 83 10.55 15.44 10.48
C PRO A 83 9.51 14.40 10.89
N ASN A 84 8.50 14.14 10.04
CA ASN A 84 7.48 13.12 10.26
C ASN A 84 7.83 11.76 9.62
N ALA A 85 8.97 11.66 8.96
CA ALA A 85 9.43 10.44 8.30
C ALA A 85 10.57 9.77 9.08
N THR A 86 10.49 8.46 9.15
CA THR A 86 11.53 7.58 9.69
C THR A 86 12.01 6.67 8.57
N ARG A 87 13.32 6.60 8.34
CA ARG A 87 13.94 5.70 7.39
C ARG A 87 14.17 4.34 8.04
N TRP A 88 13.90 3.27 7.32
CA TRP A 88 14.01 1.92 7.82
C TRP A 88 14.65 0.97 6.82
N ASN A 89 15.69 0.27 7.27
CA ASN A 89 16.24 -0.89 6.59
C ASN A 89 15.79 -2.16 7.32
N PRO A 90 14.93 -2.99 6.69
CA PRO A 90 14.44 -4.23 7.32
C PRO A 90 15.54 -5.23 7.68
N ALA A 91 16.71 -5.14 7.04
CA ALA A 91 17.84 -6.01 7.39
C ALA A 91 18.47 -5.65 8.75
N GLY A 92 18.29 -4.42 9.23
CA GLY A 92 18.91 -3.95 10.45
C GLY A 92 17.97 -3.81 11.65
N ALA A 93 16.65 -3.81 11.43
CA ALA A 93 15.68 -3.66 12.52
C ALA A 93 14.33 -4.30 12.15
N THR A 94 13.58 -4.71 13.17
CA THR A 94 12.24 -5.27 12.99
C THR A 94 11.20 -4.21 12.66
N PHE A 95 10.08 -4.65 12.09
CA PHE A 95 8.93 -3.77 11.84
C PHE A 95 8.38 -3.15 13.13
N GLU A 96 8.29 -3.93 14.19
CA GLU A 96 7.84 -3.47 15.50
C GLU A 96 8.77 -2.39 16.09
N ALA A 97 10.07 -2.56 15.90
CA ALA A 97 11.06 -1.58 16.35
C ALA A 97 10.92 -0.25 15.62
N VAL A 98 10.75 -0.25 14.30
CA VAL A 98 10.58 0.99 13.55
C VAL A 98 9.25 1.66 13.85
N CYS A 99 8.17 0.91 14.01
CA CYS A 99 6.88 1.47 14.42
C CYS A 99 6.99 2.17 15.78
N ALA A 100 7.63 1.53 16.75
CA ALA A 100 7.86 2.11 18.07
C ALA A 100 8.73 3.38 18.00
N GLN A 101 9.77 3.37 17.17
CA GLN A 101 10.62 4.53 16.93
C GLN A 101 9.87 5.68 16.27
N ALA A 102 8.95 5.38 15.36
CA ALA A 102 8.04 6.35 14.76
C ALA A 102 6.93 6.81 15.72
N GLY A 103 6.87 6.30 16.95
CA GLY A 103 5.90 6.68 17.97
C GLY A 103 4.55 5.97 17.85
N VAL A 104 4.48 4.84 17.13
CA VAL A 104 3.26 4.06 16.95
C VAL A 104 3.48 2.65 17.48
N ARG A 105 2.85 2.34 18.62
CA ARG A 105 2.92 1.01 19.26
C ARG A 105 1.62 0.21 19.10
N ASP A 106 0.55 0.89 18.82
CA ASP A 106 -0.76 0.33 18.48
C ASP A 106 -1.44 1.23 17.44
N GLY A 107 -2.50 0.76 16.82
CA GLY A 107 -3.21 1.48 15.78
C GLY A 107 -3.02 0.89 14.38
N THR A 108 -3.38 1.66 13.35
CA THR A 108 -3.40 1.21 11.97
C THR A 108 -2.17 1.68 11.21
N VAL A 109 -1.49 0.75 10.56
CA VAL A 109 -0.40 1.00 9.62
C VAL A 109 -0.91 0.75 8.20
N ALA A 110 -0.87 1.80 7.37
CA ALA A 110 -1.24 1.73 5.96
C ALA A 110 0.01 1.47 5.09
N ILE A 111 0.03 0.34 4.41
CA ILE A 111 1.08 -0.04 3.45
C ILE A 111 0.62 0.41 2.06
N ILE A 112 1.39 1.28 1.42
CA ILE A 112 0.98 1.91 0.15
C ILE A 112 1.91 1.62 -1.04
N GLY A 113 2.84 0.70 -0.89
CA GLY A 113 3.66 0.22 -1.99
C GLY A 113 5.15 0.44 -1.82
N GLY A 114 5.96 0.09 -2.80
CA GLY A 114 5.57 -0.58 -4.06
C GLY A 114 5.47 -2.10 -3.96
N PRO A 115 5.58 -2.78 -5.10
CA PRO A 115 5.36 -4.23 -5.17
C PRO A 115 6.16 -5.06 -4.18
N GLY A 116 7.44 -4.77 -4.03
CA GLY A 116 8.29 -5.46 -3.07
C GLY A 116 7.85 -5.24 -1.62
N VAL A 117 7.40 -4.04 -1.28
CA VAL A 117 6.88 -3.71 0.05
C VAL A 117 5.55 -4.41 0.29
N PHE A 118 4.64 -4.42 -0.70
CA PHE A 118 3.40 -5.19 -0.60
C PHE A 118 3.68 -6.68 -0.34
N GLY A 119 4.63 -7.26 -1.08
CA GLY A 119 5.02 -8.66 -0.93
C GLY A 119 5.58 -9.00 0.45
N MET A 120 6.32 -8.08 1.04
CA MET A 120 6.92 -8.22 2.37
C MET A 120 5.89 -8.43 3.49
N PHE A 121 4.69 -7.87 3.34
CA PHE A 121 3.65 -7.89 4.36
C PHE A 121 2.50 -8.88 4.08
N MET A 122 2.61 -9.73 3.06
CA MET A 122 1.53 -10.65 2.65
C MET A 122 1.01 -11.52 3.79
N ASP A 123 1.88 -12.02 4.65
CA ASP A 123 1.49 -12.85 5.80
C ASP A 123 1.03 -12.01 7.01
N ARG A 124 1.06 -10.69 6.91
CA ARG A 124 0.78 -9.79 8.03
C ARG A 124 -0.45 -8.90 7.82
N TYR A 125 -0.99 -8.78 6.60
CA TYR A 125 -2.19 -7.98 6.38
C TYR A 125 -3.39 -8.51 7.17
N ASP A 126 -4.01 -7.63 7.93
CA ASP A 126 -5.36 -7.84 8.47
C ASP A 126 -6.39 -7.59 7.39
N VAL A 127 -6.16 -6.57 6.56
CA VAL A 127 -6.96 -6.25 5.38
C VAL A 127 -6.06 -5.77 4.25
N PHE A 128 -6.34 -6.20 3.04
CA PHE A 128 -5.79 -5.60 1.83
C PHE A 128 -6.93 -5.05 0.95
N TRP A 129 -6.90 -3.77 0.69
CA TRP A 129 -7.88 -3.06 -0.13
C TRP A 129 -7.40 -3.02 -1.57
N LEU A 130 -7.98 -3.90 -2.39
CA LEU A 130 -7.63 -4.02 -3.80
C LEU A 130 -8.66 -3.30 -4.65
N SER A 131 -8.27 -2.17 -5.22
CA SER A 131 -9.07 -1.44 -6.20
C SER A 131 -8.71 -1.88 -7.61
N VAL A 132 -9.71 -2.03 -8.48
CA VAL A 132 -9.54 -2.46 -9.87
C VAL A 132 -10.22 -1.48 -10.82
N ALA A 133 -9.48 -1.01 -11.81
CA ALA A 133 -9.97 -0.24 -12.96
C ALA A 133 -10.06 -1.18 -14.17
N PRO A 134 -11.24 -1.79 -14.45
CA PRO A 134 -11.34 -2.91 -15.38
C PRO A 134 -11.20 -2.50 -16.87
N HIS A 135 -11.27 -1.22 -17.16
CA HIS A 135 -11.17 -0.70 -18.53
C HIS A 135 -9.81 -0.07 -18.83
N VAL A 136 -8.87 -0.10 -17.88
CA VAL A 136 -7.50 0.39 -18.05
C VAL A 136 -6.56 -0.79 -18.25
N HIS A 137 -5.71 -0.73 -19.27
CA HIS A 137 -4.70 -1.73 -19.55
C HIS A 137 -3.34 -1.04 -19.63
N LEU A 138 -2.34 -1.61 -18.95
CA LEU A 138 -0.98 -1.07 -18.89
C LEU A 138 0.03 -2.15 -19.32
N PRO A 139 0.10 -2.46 -20.64
CA PRO A 139 1.02 -3.49 -21.15
C PRO A 139 2.47 -3.16 -20.79
N GLY A 140 3.20 -4.15 -20.30
CA GLY A 140 4.58 -3.96 -19.85
C GLY A 140 4.74 -3.08 -18.61
N GLY A 141 3.64 -2.78 -17.91
CA GLY A 141 3.63 -1.99 -16.69
C GLY A 141 4.27 -2.69 -15.49
N GLU A 142 4.24 -2.02 -14.36
CA GLU A 142 4.76 -2.56 -13.10
C GLU A 142 3.70 -3.42 -12.42
N PRO A 143 3.92 -4.74 -12.24
CA PRO A 143 3.01 -5.62 -11.52
C PRO A 143 2.81 -5.15 -10.06
N CYS A 144 1.57 -5.23 -9.57
CA CYS A 144 1.26 -4.77 -8.21
C CYS A 144 1.90 -5.62 -7.11
N PHE A 145 2.12 -6.91 -7.37
CA PHE A 145 2.79 -7.83 -6.44
C PHE A 145 3.84 -8.66 -7.16
N PRO A 146 4.87 -9.14 -6.45
CA PRO A 146 5.70 -10.22 -6.97
C PRO A 146 4.84 -11.45 -7.31
N GLY A 147 5.07 -12.01 -8.47
CA GLY A 147 4.28 -13.14 -9.00
C GLY A 147 3.17 -12.77 -9.98
N VAL A 148 2.79 -11.49 -10.06
CA VAL A 148 1.92 -10.98 -11.13
C VAL A 148 2.76 -10.75 -12.39
N PRO A 149 2.28 -11.06 -13.62
CA PRO A 149 0.94 -11.52 -13.99
C PRO A 149 0.74 -13.04 -14.01
N ASP A 150 1.77 -13.84 -13.72
CA ASP A 150 1.68 -15.31 -13.75
C ASP A 150 0.58 -15.82 -12.81
N ARG A 151 0.37 -15.13 -11.71
CA ARG A 151 -0.76 -15.31 -10.80
C ARG A 151 -1.52 -13.99 -10.67
N SER A 152 -2.83 -14.05 -10.49
CA SER A 152 -3.62 -12.85 -10.23
C SER A 152 -3.35 -12.31 -8.82
N PRO A 153 -3.55 -11.00 -8.58
CA PRO A 153 -3.47 -10.45 -7.23
C PRO A 153 -4.43 -11.14 -6.26
N GLN A 154 -5.63 -11.50 -6.73
CA GLN A 154 -6.64 -12.20 -5.96
C GLN A 154 -6.16 -13.57 -5.51
N ASP A 155 -5.55 -14.35 -6.41
CA ASP A 155 -4.99 -15.66 -6.09
C ASP A 155 -3.83 -15.56 -5.09
N ILE A 156 -3.00 -14.53 -5.21
CA ILE A 156 -1.90 -14.28 -4.28
C ILE A 156 -2.44 -13.96 -2.89
N LEU A 157 -3.40 -13.05 -2.78
CA LEU A 157 -4.03 -12.69 -1.51
C LEU A 157 -4.70 -13.92 -0.86
N ALA A 158 -5.43 -14.71 -1.66
CA ALA A 158 -6.08 -15.93 -1.18
C ALA A 158 -5.06 -16.96 -0.68
N ALA A 159 -3.94 -17.14 -1.39
CA ALA A 159 -2.88 -18.06 -0.98
C ALA A 159 -2.22 -17.68 0.36
N HIS A 160 -2.26 -16.40 0.72
CA HIS A 160 -1.78 -15.88 2.01
C HIS A 160 -2.88 -15.81 3.09
N GLY A 161 -4.01 -16.48 2.87
CA GLY A 161 -5.06 -16.62 3.88
C GLY A 161 -6.04 -15.46 3.97
N LEU A 162 -6.05 -14.56 2.97
CA LEU A 162 -7.02 -13.48 2.90
C LEU A 162 -8.23 -13.91 2.06
N ARG A 163 -9.40 -13.40 2.40
CA ARG A 163 -10.65 -13.69 1.70
C ARG A 163 -11.35 -12.41 1.28
N ALA A 164 -11.90 -12.41 0.07
CA ALA A 164 -12.65 -11.28 -0.48
C ALA A 164 -13.91 -11.00 0.35
N GLY A 165 -14.07 -9.75 0.73
CA GLY A 165 -15.29 -9.22 1.31
C GLY A 165 -16.22 -8.61 0.27
N GLU A 166 -17.14 -7.77 0.74
CA GLU A 166 -18.11 -7.09 -0.12
C GLU A 166 -17.42 -6.05 -1.01
N VAL A 167 -17.70 -6.12 -2.30
CA VAL A 167 -17.19 -5.17 -3.29
C VAL A 167 -17.90 -3.83 -3.15
N GLN A 168 -17.13 -2.74 -3.16
CA GLN A 168 -17.66 -1.37 -3.12
C GLN A 168 -17.34 -0.67 -4.45
N THR A 169 -18.32 0.08 -4.98
CA THR A 169 -18.12 0.89 -6.18
C THR A 169 -17.48 2.23 -5.80
N LEU A 170 -16.35 2.56 -6.43
CA LEU A 170 -15.66 3.85 -6.27
C LEU A 170 -15.98 4.82 -7.40
N ASP A 171 -16.13 4.33 -8.62
CA ASP A 171 -16.50 5.11 -9.80
C ASP A 171 -17.44 4.25 -10.68
N ALA A 172 -18.73 4.61 -10.68
CA ALA A 172 -19.75 3.86 -11.40
C ALA A 172 -19.66 4.07 -12.92
N VAL A 173 -19.11 5.19 -13.38
CA VAL A 173 -18.98 5.49 -14.83
C VAL A 173 -17.90 4.62 -15.47
N HIS A 174 -16.82 4.36 -14.73
CA HIS A 174 -15.68 3.58 -15.21
C HIS A 174 -15.60 2.19 -14.58
N ASP A 175 -16.63 1.77 -13.85
CA ASP A 175 -16.70 0.46 -13.17
C ASP A 175 -15.56 0.20 -12.18
N VAL A 176 -14.96 1.24 -11.62
CA VAL A 176 -13.89 1.10 -10.63
C VAL A 176 -14.46 0.66 -9.31
N THR A 177 -13.91 -0.42 -8.78
CA THR A 177 -14.35 -1.01 -7.52
C THR A 177 -13.19 -1.21 -6.57
N VAL A 178 -13.50 -1.34 -5.27
CA VAL A 178 -12.55 -1.80 -4.26
C VAL A 178 -13.13 -3.01 -3.53
N THR A 179 -12.28 -4.01 -3.31
CA THR A 179 -12.62 -5.20 -2.55
C THR A 179 -11.70 -5.28 -1.32
N PRO A 180 -12.26 -5.34 -0.10
CA PRO A 180 -11.48 -5.65 1.09
C PRO A 180 -11.18 -7.15 1.16
N TRP A 181 -9.91 -7.51 1.16
CA TRP A 181 -9.44 -8.86 1.41
C TRP A 181 -9.03 -8.97 2.87
N ARG A 182 -9.76 -9.78 3.65
CA ARG A 182 -9.60 -9.87 5.11
C ARG A 182 -9.01 -11.20 5.52
N ARG A 183 -8.13 -11.16 6.51
CA ARG A 183 -7.66 -12.36 7.18
C ARG A 183 -8.76 -12.88 8.10
N SER A 184 -9.00 -14.18 8.04
CA SER A 184 -9.90 -14.84 9.00
C SER A 184 -9.27 -14.82 10.39
N ALA A 185 -10.09 -14.56 11.38
CA ALA A 185 -9.68 -14.64 12.79
C ALA A 185 -9.34 -16.08 13.17
#